data_7a088cb8472c79d69a9dcee0ee18ebc8
#
_entry.id   7a088cb8472c79d69a9dcee0ee18ebc8
#
_cell.length_a   1.000
_cell.length_b   1.000
_cell.length_c   1.000
_cell.angle_alpha   90.00
_cell.angle_beta   90.00
_cell.angle_gamma   90.00
#
_symmetry.space_group_name_H-M   'P 1'
#
loop_
_entity.id
_entity.type
_entity.pdbx_description
1 polymer ?
#
loop_
_entity_poly.entity_id
_entity_poly.type
_entity_poly.pdbx_seq_one_letter_code
_entity_poly.pdbx_strand_id
1 'polypeptide(L)'
;MIIYALIFLLPAIIALANVQLNSQLSKFSFYLYCFVLIVFVGLRFENGVDWWNYLIFQGGYEDMTFAQVFGDQDPGYGLLNWLSYKLFDGSIFFVNFVSAFFFIAGLAIFCKEMPSPWLAIAISVSFLVIVMGMNYTRQSGALGFGLIALTSLFKQRKVMFFLYIVLAISFHKTAIVLLPLALFGLQNRLIIFIAMMLISPLLYFAFLSAYVESTLDLYLGGGGMDSSGAYVRVSLNFTASIFYLLFRKELNLPINIRTIFDAICLSIDYCY
;
A
#
# COMPACT_ATOMS: atom_id res chain seq x y z
N MET A 1 3.37 1.83 -23.31
CA MET A 1 2.21 0.90 -23.30
C MET A 1 2.65 -0.55 -23.30
N ILE A 2 3.50 -1.01 -24.23
CA ILE A 2 3.91 -2.42 -24.36
C ILE A 2 4.53 -2.98 -23.06
N ILE A 3 5.42 -2.24 -22.41
CA ILE A 3 6.10 -2.69 -21.19
C ILE A 3 5.12 -2.97 -20.03
N TYR A 4 4.08 -2.14 -19.86
CA TYR A 4 3.04 -2.35 -18.85
C TYR A 4 2.22 -3.61 -19.14
N ALA A 5 1.92 -3.85 -20.42
CA ALA A 5 1.24 -5.07 -20.84
C ALA A 5 2.10 -6.32 -20.58
N LEU A 6 3.40 -6.28 -20.86
CA LEU A 6 4.30 -7.40 -20.59
C LEU A 6 4.43 -7.70 -19.10
N ILE A 7 4.56 -6.66 -18.26
CA ILE A 7 4.62 -6.80 -16.80
C ILE A 7 3.33 -7.42 -16.25
N PHE A 8 2.17 -7.10 -16.82
CA PHE A 8 0.90 -7.71 -16.42
C PHE A 8 0.73 -9.14 -16.96
N LEU A 9 0.99 -9.34 -18.26
CA LEU A 9 0.71 -10.61 -18.94
C LEU A 9 1.60 -11.75 -18.46
N LEU A 10 2.87 -11.48 -18.12
CA LEU A 10 3.79 -12.53 -17.69
C LEU A 10 3.28 -13.29 -16.46
N PRO A 11 2.97 -12.67 -15.31
CA PRO A 11 2.42 -13.40 -14.16
C PRO A 11 1.01 -13.93 -14.42
N ALA A 12 0.20 -13.26 -15.25
CA ALA A 12 -1.13 -13.74 -15.61
C ALA A 12 -1.07 -15.03 -16.41
N ILE A 13 -0.17 -15.13 -17.40
CA ILE A 13 0.04 -16.36 -18.19
C ILE A 13 0.53 -17.50 -17.28
N ILE A 14 1.49 -17.25 -16.39
CA ILE A 14 1.98 -18.28 -15.45
C ILE A 14 0.85 -18.78 -14.55
N ALA A 15 0.00 -17.87 -14.07
CA ALA A 15 -1.13 -18.22 -13.21
C ALA A 15 -2.21 -19.03 -13.93
N LEU A 16 -2.56 -18.63 -15.16
CA LEU A 16 -3.66 -19.23 -15.94
C LEU A 16 -3.24 -20.50 -16.66
N ALA A 17 -2.00 -20.59 -17.15
CA ALA A 17 -1.50 -21.77 -17.84
C ALA A 17 -1.28 -22.98 -16.92
N ASN A 18 -1.52 -22.81 -15.61
CA ASN A 18 -1.32 -23.84 -14.60
C ASN A 18 0.03 -24.59 -14.76
N VAL A 19 1.08 -23.82 -15.06
CA VAL A 19 2.42 -24.35 -15.30
C VAL A 19 2.94 -24.99 -14.04
N GLN A 20 3.07 -26.29 -14.05
CA GLN A 20 3.66 -27.05 -12.92
C GLN A 20 5.18 -26.87 -12.95
N LEU A 21 5.65 -25.75 -12.44
CA LEU A 21 7.07 -25.54 -12.19
C LEU A 21 7.50 -26.31 -10.95
N ASN A 22 8.71 -26.88 -11.01
CA ASN A 22 9.36 -27.38 -9.79
C ASN A 22 9.34 -26.31 -8.70
N SER A 23 9.11 -26.71 -7.44
CA SER A 23 8.96 -25.80 -6.29
C SER A 23 10.10 -24.77 -6.17
N GLN A 24 11.34 -25.19 -6.46
CA GLN A 24 12.50 -24.28 -6.43
C GLN A 24 12.46 -23.28 -7.59
N LEU A 25 12.17 -23.75 -8.80
CA LEU A 25 12.09 -22.89 -9.98
C LEU A 25 10.95 -21.89 -9.86
N SER A 26 9.79 -22.30 -9.35
CA SER A 26 8.65 -21.43 -9.09
C SER A 26 8.99 -20.31 -8.11
N LYS A 27 9.67 -20.64 -7.00
CA LYS A 27 10.13 -19.64 -6.03
C LYS A 27 11.14 -18.69 -6.64
N PHE A 28 12.14 -19.21 -7.35
CA PHE A 28 13.17 -18.40 -7.99
C PHE A 28 12.55 -17.42 -9.01
N SER A 29 11.68 -17.93 -9.90
CA SER A 29 11.00 -17.11 -10.91
C SER A 29 10.14 -16.02 -10.27
N PHE A 30 9.43 -16.33 -9.18
CA PHE A 30 8.61 -15.36 -8.46
C PHE A 30 9.46 -14.24 -7.86
N TYR A 31 10.58 -14.54 -7.19
CA TYR A 31 11.45 -13.52 -6.63
C TYR A 31 12.21 -12.74 -7.70
N LEU A 32 12.60 -13.39 -8.80
CA LEU A 32 13.19 -12.70 -9.95
C LEU A 32 12.19 -11.71 -10.55
N TYR A 33 10.93 -12.09 -10.68
CA TYR A 33 9.88 -11.19 -11.14
C TYR A 33 9.68 -10.01 -10.17
N CYS A 34 9.65 -10.25 -8.86
CA CYS A 34 9.60 -9.19 -7.86
C CYS A 34 10.80 -8.24 -7.96
N PHE A 35 12.00 -8.76 -8.19
CA PHE A 35 13.19 -7.94 -8.41
C PHE A 35 13.04 -7.07 -9.67
N VAL A 36 12.53 -7.61 -10.77
CA VAL A 36 12.23 -6.82 -11.99
C VAL A 36 11.23 -5.71 -11.67
N LEU A 37 10.20 -5.96 -10.86
CA LEU A 37 9.26 -4.92 -10.44
C LEU A 37 9.93 -3.84 -9.58
N ILE A 38 10.84 -4.20 -8.67
CA ILE A 38 11.60 -3.22 -7.88
C ILE A 38 12.40 -2.29 -8.78
N VAL A 39 13.12 -2.86 -9.74
CA VAL A 39 13.92 -2.10 -10.71
C VAL A 39 13.00 -1.22 -11.58
N PHE A 40 11.90 -1.77 -12.06
CA PHE A 40 10.94 -1.05 -12.91
C PHE A 40 10.31 0.15 -12.19
N VAL A 41 9.88 -0.02 -10.95
CA VAL A 41 9.26 1.05 -10.15
C VAL A 41 10.32 2.01 -9.62
N GLY A 42 11.45 1.49 -9.15
CA GLY A 42 12.49 2.27 -8.47
C GLY A 42 13.33 3.15 -9.41
N LEU A 43 13.55 2.69 -10.64
CA LEU A 43 14.32 3.45 -11.64
C LEU A 43 13.42 4.23 -12.62
N ARG A 44 12.18 4.48 -12.27
CA ARG A 44 11.31 5.34 -13.08
C ARG A 44 11.90 6.75 -13.21
N PHE A 45 11.75 7.34 -14.38
CA PHE A 45 12.19 8.71 -14.67
C PHE A 45 11.04 9.50 -15.27
N GLU A 46 10.80 10.70 -14.76
CA GLU A 46 9.74 11.62 -15.18
C GLU A 46 8.36 10.96 -15.37
N ASN A 47 8.08 9.94 -14.57
CA ASN A 47 6.86 9.16 -14.65
C ASN A 47 6.10 9.25 -13.32
N GLY A 48 4.83 9.57 -13.42
CA GLY A 48 3.93 9.74 -12.28
C GLY A 48 3.49 11.19 -12.10
N VAL A 49 2.24 11.37 -11.69
CA VAL A 49 1.60 12.68 -11.52
C VAL A 49 2.37 13.54 -10.51
N ASP A 50 2.92 12.91 -9.48
CA ASP A 50 3.60 13.61 -8.38
C ASP A 50 5.13 13.68 -8.54
N TRP A 51 5.69 13.35 -9.71
CA TRP A 51 7.14 13.34 -9.92
C TRP A 51 7.80 14.66 -9.53
N TRP A 52 7.31 15.77 -10.06
CA TRP A 52 7.85 17.10 -9.81
C TRP A 52 7.64 17.55 -8.35
N ASN A 53 6.49 17.20 -7.76
CA ASN A 53 6.22 17.47 -6.35
C ASN A 53 7.21 16.75 -5.44
N TYR A 54 7.61 15.52 -5.77
CA TYR A 54 8.62 14.79 -5.01
C TYR A 54 10.01 15.39 -5.12
N LEU A 55 10.40 15.93 -6.27
CA LEU A 55 11.69 16.64 -6.42
C LEU A 55 11.73 17.92 -5.57
N ILE A 56 10.65 18.72 -5.60
CA ILE A 56 10.53 19.93 -4.78
C ILE A 56 10.55 19.56 -3.29
N PHE A 57 9.77 18.55 -2.91
CA PHE A 57 9.71 18.06 -1.53
C PHE A 57 11.07 17.56 -1.04
N GLN A 58 11.77 16.81 -1.86
CA GLN A 58 13.10 16.30 -1.55
C GLN A 58 14.10 17.44 -1.31
N GLY A 59 14.10 18.52 -2.12
CA GLY A 59 14.98 19.67 -1.96
C GLY A 59 14.93 20.31 -0.58
N GLY A 60 13.80 20.20 0.12
CA GLY A 60 13.67 20.69 1.50
C GLY A 60 14.53 19.97 2.53
N TYR A 61 15.07 18.78 2.22
CA TYR A 61 15.90 18.00 3.17
C TYR A 61 17.42 18.22 3.05
N GLU A 62 17.88 19.03 2.10
CA GLU A 62 19.31 19.27 1.85
C GLU A 62 20.03 19.80 3.10
N ASP A 63 19.47 20.82 3.75
CA ASP A 63 20.03 21.51 4.92
C ASP A 63 19.45 21.02 6.26
N MET A 64 18.52 20.06 6.24
CA MET A 64 17.90 19.57 7.49
C MET A 64 18.92 18.82 8.37
N THR A 65 18.83 19.08 9.66
CA THR A 65 19.49 18.26 10.68
C THR A 65 18.71 16.99 10.95
N PHE A 66 19.37 15.96 11.46
CA PHE A 66 18.73 14.68 11.81
C PHE A 66 17.53 14.86 12.76
N ALA A 67 17.62 15.78 13.73
CA ALA A 67 16.52 16.06 14.65
C ALA A 67 15.29 16.68 13.97
N GLN A 68 15.50 17.55 12.98
CA GLN A 68 14.40 18.17 12.22
C GLN A 68 13.64 17.15 11.38
N VAL A 69 14.33 16.14 10.83
CA VAL A 69 13.70 15.08 10.06
C VAL A 69 12.67 14.29 10.87
N PHE A 70 12.93 14.05 12.17
CA PHE A 70 11.99 13.37 13.05
C PHE A 70 10.78 14.23 13.45
N GLY A 71 10.87 15.55 13.29
CA GLY A 71 9.75 16.48 13.47
C GLY A 71 8.83 16.60 12.24
N ASP A 72 9.16 15.94 11.14
CA ASP A 72 8.37 15.97 9.91
C ASP A 72 7.07 15.14 10.04
N GLN A 73 6.15 15.40 9.11
CA GLN A 73 4.86 14.71 9.05
C GLN A 73 5.00 13.21 8.77
N ASP A 74 5.98 12.82 7.94
CA ASP A 74 6.27 11.45 7.52
C ASP A 74 7.76 11.14 7.80
N PRO A 75 8.17 10.95 9.07
CA PRO A 75 9.58 10.92 9.46
C PRO A 75 10.39 9.78 8.83
N GLY A 76 9.78 8.64 8.53
CA GLY A 76 10.45 7.54 7.84
C GLY A 76 10.76 7.86 6.37
N TYR A 77 9.83 8.51 5.68
CA TYR A 77 10.08 8.99 4.33
C TYR A 77 11.04 10.18 4.32
N GLY A 78 10.92 11.08 5.30
CA GLY A 78 11.87 12.18 5.51
C GLY A 78 13.29 11.69 5.73
N LEU A 79 13.48 10.67 6.58
CA LEU A 79 14.77 10.04 6.79
C LEU A 79 15.36 9.49 5.49
N LEU A 80 14.56 8.89 4.62
CA LEU A 80 14.99 8.37 3.35
C LEU A 80 15.49 9.48 2.41
N ASN A 81 14.78 10.62 2.35
CA ASN A 81 15.22 11.79 1.58
C ASN A 81 16.49 12.40 2.16
N TRP A 82 16.57 12.55 3.46
CA TRP A 82 17.77 13.05 4.14
C TRP A 82 18.99 12.16 3.88
N LEU A 83 18.85 10.83 3.96
CA LEU A 83 19.91 9.88 3.62
C LEU A 83 20.32 9.98 2.15
N SER A 84 19.38 10.26 1.25
CA SER A 84 19.66 10.50 -0.16
C SER A 84 20.66 11.66 -0.35
N TYR A 85 20.46 12.78 0.36
CA TYR A 85 21.41 13.90 0.32
C TYR A 85 22.75 13.56 0.95
N LYS A 86 22.75 12.87 2.08
CA LYS A 86 24.01 12.57 2.79
C LYS A 86 24.87 11.52 2.10
N LEU A 87 24.29 10.61 1.30
CA LEU A 87 25.00 9.46 0.73
C LEU A 87 25.04 9.46 -0.81
N PHE A 88 24.12 10.16 -1.48
CA PHE A 88 23.90 10.05 -2.92
C PHE A 88 23.56 11.39 -3.58
N ASP A 89 24.07 12.51 -3.05
CA ASP A 89 23.91 13.87 -3.58
C ASP A 89 22.45 14.24 -3.93
N GLY A 90 21.49 13.81 -3.10
CA GLY A 90 20.08 14.08 -3.32
C GLY A 90 19.45 13.30 -4.47
N SER A 91 19.95 12.10 -4.79
CA SER A 91 19.40 11.28 -5.87
C SER A 91 17.99 10.80 -5.57
N ILE A 92 17.00 11.24 -6.36
CA ILE A 92 15.60 10.78 -6.27
C ILE A 92 15.49 9.28 -6.59
N PHE A 93 16.39 8.73 -7.39
CA PHE A 93 16.40 7.30 -7.72
C PHE A 93 16.66 6.44 -6.48
N PHE A 94 17.51 6.90 -5.55
CA PHE A 94 17.71 6.20 -4.28
C PHE A 94 16.40 6.12 -3.48
N VAL A 95 15.69 7.25 -3.33
CA VAL A 95 14.42 7.32 -2.61
C VAL A 95 13.36 6.43 -3.26
N ASN A 96 13.24 6.51 -4.58
CA ASN A 96 12.29 5.68 -5.33
C ASN A 96 12.61 4.19 -5.24
N PHE A 97 13.90 3.82 -5.36
CA PHE A 97 14.33 2.43 -5.32
C PHE A 97 14.10 1.78 -3.96
N VAL A 98 14.43 2.48 -2.86
CA VAL A 98 14.21 1.97 -1.51
C VAL A 98 12.71 1.88 -1.19
N SER A 99 11.93 2.87 -1.60
CA SER A 99 10.46 2.83 -1.44
C SER A 99 9.85 1.70 -2.25
N ALA A 100 10.29 1.49 -3.51
CA ALA A 100 9.87 0.37 -4.34
C ALA A 100 10.27 -0.98 -3.74
N PHE A 101 11.45 -1.08 -3.14
CA PHE A 101 11.89 -2.28 -2.44
C PHE A 101 10.94 -2.64 -1.29
N PHE A 102 10.64 -1.70 -0.39
CA PHE A 102 9.69 -1.95 0.71
C PHE A 102 8.31 -2.31 0.19
N PHE A 103 7.83 -1.62 -0.83
CA PHE A 103 6.54 -1.89 -1.43
C PHE A 103 6.45 -3.29 -2.04
N ILE A 104 7.35 -3.63 -2.95
CA ILE A 104 7.32 -4.91 -3.65
C ILE A 104 7.65 -6.09 -2.71
N ALA A 105 8.55 -5.90 -1.73
CA ALA A 105 8.80 -6.90 -0.70
C ALA A 105 7.54 -7.19 0.12
N GLY A 106 6.82 -6.15 0.56
CA GLY A 106 5.55 -6.31 1.26
C GLY A 106 4.49 -6.99 0.40
N LEU A 107 4.37 -6.57 -0.86
CA LEU A 107 3.46 -7.18 -1.82
C LEU A 107 3.80 -8.67 -2.06
N ALA A 108 5.06 -9.01 -2.22
CA ALA A 108 5.51 -10.38 -2.41
C ALA A 108 5.18 -11.27 -1.21
N ILE A 109 5.43 -10.75 0.02
CA ILE A 109 5.10 -11.46 1.26
C ILE A 109 3.59 -11.71 1.34
N PHE A 110 2.77 -10.72 1.04
CA PHE A 110 1.32 -10.82 1.06
C PHE A 110 0.80 -11.79 -0.01
N CYS A 111 1.25 -11.66 -1.26
CA CYS A 111 0.83 -12.54 -2.36
C CYS A 111 1.15 -14.01 -2.10
N LYS A 112 2.24 -14.32 -1.39
CA LYS A 112 2.62 -15.71 -1.03
C LYS A 112 1.67 -16.36 -0.03
N GLU A 113 0.88 -15.62 0.69
CA GLU A 113 -0.16 -16.14 1.57
C GLU A 113 -1.48 -16.42 0.83
N MET A 114 -1.58 -15.98 -0.41
CA MET A 114 -2.77 -16.21 -1.24
C MET A 114 -2.73 -17.60 -1.88
N PRO A 115 -3.91 -18.19 -2.18
CA PRO A 115 -3.99 -19.53 -2.80
C PRO A 115 -3.21 -19.65 -4.11
N SER A 116 -3.15 -18.59 -4.89
CA SER A 116 -2.35 -18.49 -6.12
C SER A 116 -1.48 -17.23 -6.08
N PRO A 117 -0.21 -17.31 -5.67
CA PRO A 117 0.69 -16.17 -5.59
C PRO A 117 0.89 -15.43 -6.92
N TRP A 118 0.96 -16.18 -8.02
CA TRP A 118 1.10 -15.61 -9.35
C TRP A 118 -0.14 -14.84 -9.82
N LEU A 119 -1.33 -15.34 -9.50
CA LEU A 119 -2.57 -14.62 -9.78
C LEU A 119 -2.69 -13.37 -8.90
N ALA A 120 -2.35 -13.49 -7.61
CA ALA A 120 -2.40 -12.36 -6.68
C ALA A 120 -1.49 -11.21 -7.14
N ILE A 121 -0.24 -11.51 -7.54
CA ILE A 121 0.67 -10.48 -8.02
C ILE A 121 0.23 -9.94 -9.40
N ALA A 122 -0.33 -10.75 -10.29
CA ALA A 122 -0.86 -10.31 -11.58
C ALA A 122 -1.98 -9.28 -11.41
N ILE A 123 -2.95 -9.56 -10.54
CA ILE A 123 -4.05 -8.63 -10.22
C ILE A 123 -3.49 -7.34 -9.60
N SER A 124 -2.48 -7.46 -8.73
CA SER A 124 -1.87 -6.31 -8.07
C SER A 124 -1.11 -5.39 -9.02
N VAL A 125 -0.58 -5.91 -10.13
CA VAL A 125 0.22 -5.11 -11.09
C VAL A 125 -0.60 -3.97 -11.67
N SER A 126 -1.84 -4.20 -12.06
CA SER A 126 -2.66 -3.23 -12.79
C SER A 126 -2.91 -1.96 -11.96
N PHE A 127 -3.17 -2.08 -10.67
CA PHE A 127 -3.47 -0.95 -9.82
C PHE A 127 -2.36 -0.66 -8.79
N LEU A 128 -1.95 -1.64 -7.99
CA LEU A 128 -1.00 -1.38 -6.91
C LEU A 128 0.39 -1.06 -7.43
N VAL A 129 0.88 -1.76 -8.46
CA VAL A 129 2.24 -1.50 -8.99
C VAL A 129 2.23 -0.31 -9.94
N ILE A 130 1.35 -0.30 -10.96
CA ILE A 130 1.37 0.74 -11.99
C ILE A 130 0.82 2.07 -11.45
N VAL A 131 -0.30 2.07 -10.72
CA VAL A 131 -0.88 3.32 -10.24
C VAL A 131 -0.22 3.75 -8.93
N MET A 132 -0.24 2.92 -7.88
CA MET A 132 0.29 3.33 -6.58
C MET A 132 1.82 3.36 -6.56
N GLY A 133 2.48 2.32 -7.07
CA GLY A 133 3.94 2.22 -7.07
C GLY A 133 4.62 3.29 -7.94
N MET A 134 4.07 3.59 -9.11
CA MET A 134 4.69 4.53 -10.06
C MET A 134 4.35 6.00 -9.77
N ASN A 135 3.23 6.31 -9.10
CA ASN A 135 2.83 7.69 -8.87
C ASN A 135 3.13 8.18 -7.45
N TYR A 136 3.00 7.33 -6.42
CA TYR A 136 2.94 7.76 -5.03
C TYR A 136 4.04 7.12 -4.18
N THR A 137 5.28 7.66 -4.23
CA THR A 137 6.47 7.10 -3.58
C THR A 137 6.28 6.91 -2.06
N ARG A 138 5.77 7.92 -1.35
CA ARG A 138 5.48 7.84 0.09
C ARG A 138 4.46 6.76 0.42
N GLN A 139 3.34 6.79 -0.29
CA GLN A 139 2.24 5.86 -0.06
C GLN A 139 2.63 4.42 -0.44
N SER A 140 3.44 4.22 -1.47
CA SER A 140 3.88 2.89 -1.87
C SER A 140 4.74 2.23 -0.79
N GLY A 141 5.69 2.96 -0.19
CA GLY A 141 6.47 2.46 0.94
C GLY A 141 5.60 2.10 2.14
N ALA A 142 4.67 2.99 2.52
CA ALA A 142 3.69 2.74 3.57
C ALA A 142 2.81 1.52 3.29
N LEU A 143 2.34 1.37 2.04
CA LEU A 143 1.54 0.23 1.59
C LEU A 143 2.32 -1.09 1.73
N GLY A 144 3.61 -1.10 1.40
CA GLY A 144 4.47 -2.27 1.58
C GLY A 144 4.49 -2.75 3.03
N PHE A 145 4.75 -1.85 3.99
CA PHE A 145 4.69 -2.18 5.41
C PHE A 145 3.26 -2.55 5.86
N GLY A 146 2.23 -1.89 5.34
CA GLY A 146 0.83 -2.24 5.59
C GLY A 146 0.48 -3.66 5.17
N LEU A 147 0.96 -4.12 4.01
CA LEU A 147 0.77 -5.49 3.52
C LEU A 147 1.48 -6.52 4.40
N ILE A 148 2.69 -6.21 4.91
CA ILE A 148 3.38 -7.06 5.89
C ILE A 148 2.61 -7.09 7.22
N ALA A 149 2.07 -5.95 7.65
CA ALA A 149 1.24 -5.88 8.84
C ALA A 149 0.00 -6.77 8.70
N LEU A 150 -0.73 -6.69 7.59
CA LEU A 150 -1.89 -7.55 7.31
C LEU A 150 -1.49 -9.04 7.31
N THR A 151 -0.38 -9.38 6.68
CA THR A 151 0.15 -10.75 6.69
C THR A 151 0.47 -11.22 8.12
N SER A 152 1.02 -10.33 8.95
CA SER A 152 1.29 -10.61 10.35
C SER A 152 0.00 -10.86 11.14
N LEU A 153 -1.05 -10.11 10.83
CA LEU A 153 -2.38 -10.27 11.43
C LEU A 153 -3.01 -11.60 11.02
N PHE A 154 -2.91 -12.01 9.74
CA PHE A 154 -3.35 -13.33 9.27
C PHE A 154 -2.67 -14.47 10.04
N LYS A 155 -1.39 -14.30 10.39
CA LYS A 155 -0.60 -15.24 11.18
C LYS A 155 -0.76 -15.09 12.70
N GLN A 156 -1.70 -14.27 13.16
CA GLN A 156 -1.96 -13.98 14.58
C GLN A 156 -0.75 -13.39 15.33
N ARG A 157 0.17 -12.75 14.62
CA ARG A 157 1.38 -12.12 15.18
C ARG A 157 1.13 -10.65 15.49
N LYS A 158 0.33 -10.37 16.53
CA LYS A 158 -0.13 -9.01 16.86
C LYS A 158 1.01 -8.01 17.08
N VAL A 159 2.09 -8.39 17.76
CA VAL A 159 3.24 -7.51 17.98
C VAL A 159 3.86 -7.08 16.65
N MET A 160 4.05 -8.02 15.71
CA MET A 160 4.56 -7.71 14.37
C MET A 160 3.61 -6.82 13.57
N PHE A 161 2.30 -7.02 13.71
CA PHE A 161 1.31 -6.13 13.10
C PHE A 161 1.54 -4.67 13.56
N PHE A 162 1.61 -4.43 14.87
CA PHE A 162 1.82 -3.07 15.39
C PHE A 162 3.15 -2.47 14.96
N LEU A 163 4.24 -3.25 14.97
CA LEU A 163 5.55 -2.79 14.51
C LEU A 163 5.49 -2.33 13.04
N TYR A 164 4.90 -3.12 12.16
CA TYR A 164 4.79 -2.76 10.74
C TYR A 164 3.78 -1.64 10.49
N ILE A 165 2.73 -1.49 11.30
CA ILE A 165 1.85 -0.32 11.22
C ILE A 165 2.60 0.96 11.61
N VAL A 166 3.43 0.94 12.67
CA VAL A 166 4.27 2.10 13.04
C VAL A 166 5.22 2.47 11.90
N LEU A 167 5.86 1.48 11.27
CA LEU A 167 6.70 1.73 10.09
C LEU A 167 5.86 2.28 8.92
N ALA A 168 4.68 1.76 8.65
CA ALA A 168 3.79 2.28 7.61
C ALA A 168 3.41 3.75 7.87
N ILE A 169 3.02 4.10 9.10
CA ILE A 169 2.68 5.47 9.51
C ILE A 169 3.88 6.40 9.36
N SER A 170 5.10 5.94 9.67
CA SER A 170 6.31 6.76 9.49
C SER A 170 6.60 7.11 8.03
N PHE A 171 6.17 6.28 7.08
CA PHE A 171 6.26 6.57 5.64
C PHE A 171 5.09 7.41 5.14
N HIS A 172 3.89 7.19 5.67
CA HIS A 172 2.73 7.98 5.33
C HIS A 172 1.66 7.88 6.41
N LYS A 173 1.36 9.02 7.04
CA LYS A 173 0.47 9.12 8.21
C LYS A 173 -0.92 8.50 8.01
N THR A 174 -1.46 8.50 6.78
CA THR A 174 -2.78 7.90 6.50
C THR A 174 -2.83 6.40 6.73
N ALA A 175 -1.68 5.70 6.81
CA ALA A 175 -1.62 4.28 7.15
C ALA A 175 -2.19 3.95 8.54
N ILE A 176 -2.38 4.97 9.42
CA ILE A 176 -3.06 4.82 10.72
C ILE A 176 -4.47 4.25 10.58
N VAL A 177 -5.13 4.42 9.44
CA VAL A 177 -6.45 3.85 9.11
C VAL A 177 -6.44 2.32 9.18
N LEU A 178 -5.28 1.67 9.04
CA LEU A 178 -5.15 0.23 9.17
C LEU A 178 -5.14 -0.25 10.64
N LEU A 179 -4.94 0.65 11.60
CA LEU A 179 -4.82 0.29 13.02
C LEU A 179 -6.06 -0.43 13.58
N PRO A 180 -7.30 -0.01 13.27
CA PRO A 180 -8.51 -0.69 13.73
C PRO A 180 -8.61 -2.15 13.29
N LEU A 181 -7.89 -2.58 12.25
CA LEU A 181 -7.88 -3.98 11.80
C LEU A 181 -7.35 -4.93 12.89
N ALA A 182 -6.54 -4.44 13.84
CA ALA A 182 -6.11 -5.23 15.00
C ALA A 182 -7.28 -5.76 15.84
N LEU A 183 -8.41 -5.06 15.83
CA LEU A 183 -9.61 -5.43 16.59
C LEU A 183 -10.26 -6.72 16.04
N PHE A 184 -10.05 -7.04 14.77
CA PHE A 184 -10.64 -8.26 14.16
C PHE A 184 -10.02 -9.56 14.68
N GLY A 185 -8.95 -9.49 15.46
CA GLY A 185 -8.46 -10.61 16.26
C GLY A 185 -9.27 -10.87 17.55
N LEU A 186 -10.28 -10.05 17.87
CA LEU A 186 -11.21 -10.27 18.98
C LEU A 186 -12.37 -11.16 18.52
N GLN A 187 -12.86 -12.01 19.39
CA GLN A 187 -13.95 -12.94 19.05
C GLN A 187 -15.35 -12.31 19.13
N ASN A 188 -15.49 -11.22 19.90
CA ASN A 188 -16.80 -10.60 20.13
C ASN A 188 -17.06 -9.49 19.08
N ARG A 189 -17.97 -9.78 18.15
CA ARG A 189 -18.34 -8.85 17.06
C ARG A 189 -18.92 -7.52 17.56
N LEU A 190 -19.67 -7.55 18.68
CA LEU A 190 -20.25 -6.32 19.25
C LEU A 190 -19.14 -5.41 19.81
N ILE A 191 -18.16 -5.97 20.49
CA ILE A 191 -17.00 -5.21 20.98
C ILE A 191 -16.21 -4.62 19.80
N ILE A 192 -16.00 -5.38 18.74
CA ILE A 192 -15.34 -4.88 17.52
C ILE A 192 -16.11 -3.68 16.96
N PHE A 193 -17.42 -3.82 16.79
CA PHE A 193 -18.26 -2.76 16.24
C PHE A 193 -18.22 -1.49 17.10
N ILE A 194 -18.41 -1.62 18.42
CA ILE A 194 -18.37 -0.48 19.34
C ILE A 194 -16.97 0.19 19.33
N ALA A 195 -15.91 -0.62 19.36
CA ALA A 195 -14.55 -0.12 19.31
C ALA A 195 -14.25 0.63 17.99
N MET A 196 -14.71 0.12 16.85
CA MET A 196 -14.59 0.78 15.55
C MET A 196 -15.34 2.13 15.54
N MET A 197 -16.58 2.16 16.04
CA MET A 197 -17.39 3.37 16.11
C MET A 197 -16.76 4.46 16.99
N LEU A 198 -15.99 4.08 18.01
CA LEU A 198 -15.31 5.03 18.90
C LEU A 198 -13.92 5.43 18.39
N ILE A 199 -13.17 4.47 17.87
CA ILE A 199 -11.77 4.70 17.44
C ILE A 199 -11.70 5.45 16.12
N SER A 200 -12.59 5.15 15.15
CA SER A 200 -12.54 5.80 13.84
C SER A 200 -12.72 7.32 13.87
N PRO A 201 -13.72 7.88 14.58
CA PRO A 201 -13.82 9.34 14.74
C PRO A 201 -12.63 9.92 15.49
N LEU A 202 -12.13 9.24 16.53
CA LEU A 202 -10.97 9.70 17.29
C LEU A 202 -9.73 9.81 16.40
N LEU A 203 -9.45 8.79 15.58
CA LEU A 203 -8.34 8.80 14.62
C LEU A 203 -8.53 9.88 13.55
N TYR A 204 -9.76 10.07 13.07
CA TYR A 204 -10.07 11.13 12.12
C TYR A 204 -9.76 12.51 12.70
N PHE A 205 -10.32 12.85 13.85
CA PHE A 205 -10.11 14.18 14.45
C PHE A 205 -8.67 14.39 14.94
N ALA A 206 -8.00 13.35 15.45
CA ALA A 206 -6.64 13.51 15.97
C ALA A 206 -5.57 13.61 14.86
N PHE A 207 -5.75 12.93 13.72
CA PHE A 207 -4.68 12.76 12.73
C PHE A 207 -5.05 13.13 11.31
N LEU A 208 -6.33 13.10 10.94
CA LEU A 208 -6.76 13.24 9.55
C LEU A 208 -7.53 14.52 9.26
N SER A 209 -8.16 15.17 10.24
CA SER A 209 -9.03 16.34 10.01
C SER A 209 -8.30 17.47 9.27
N ALA A 210 -7.15 17.89 9.78
CA ALA A 210 -6.35 18.95 9.14
C ALA A 210 -5.86 18.58 7.73
N TYR A 211 -5.56 17.28 7.50
CA TYR A 211 -5.17 16.79 6.19
C TYR A 211 -6.35 16.77 5.21
N VAL A 212 -7.52 16.36 5.68
CA VAL A 212 -8.75 16.33 4.86
C VAL A 212 -9.20 17.74 4.55
N GLU A 213 -9.18 18.69 5.52
CA GLU A 213 -9.51 20.10 5.29
C GLU A 213 -8.61 20.71 4.22
N SER A 214 -7.28 20.56 4.34
CA SER A 214 -6.35 21.09 3.34
C SER A 214 -6.55 20.47 1.96
N THR A 215 -6.94 19.20 1.90
CA THR A 215 -7.23 18.50 0.65
C THR A 215 -8.55 18.97 0.05
N LEU A 216 -9.59 19.13 0.87
CA LEU A 216 -10.89 19.65 0.43
C LEU A 216 -10.77 21.08 -0.11
N ASP A 217 -10.00 21.93 0.55
CA ASP A 217 -9.75 23.29 0.08
C ASP A 217 -9.06 23.31 -1.30
N LEU A 218 -8.13 22.40 -1.55
CA LEU A 218 -7.49 22.22 -2.85
C LEU A 218 -8.47 21.77 -3.95
N TYR A 219 -9.42 20.87 -3.62
CA TYR A 219 -10.39 20.34 -4.59
C TYR A 219 -11.61 21.23 -4.77
N LEU A 220 -12.12 21.85 -3.70
CA LEU A 220 -13.33 22.67 -3.71
C LEU A 220 -13.03 24.16 -3.91
N GLY A 221 -11.84 24.62 -3.50
CA GLY A 221 -11.39 26.02 -3.59
C GLY A 221 -10.99 26.51 -4.98
N GLY A 222 -11.29 25.74 -6.04
CA GLY A 222 -11.03 26.15 -7.43
C GLY A 222 -9.58 25.94 -7.89
N GLY A 223 -8.77 25.17 -7.16
CA GLY A 223 -7.37 24.88 -7.48
C GLY A 223 -7.13 23.98 -8.71
N GLY A 224 -8.18 23.71 -9.51
CA GLY A 224 -8.04 23.04 -10.82
C GLY A 224 -7.56 21.59 -10.79
N MET A 225 -7.52 20.93 -9.64
CA MET A 225 -7.21 19.50 -9.57
C MET A 225 -8.42 18.68 -10.00
N ASP A 226 -8.39 18.18 -11.23
CA ASP A 226 -9.41 17.27 -11.74
C ASP A 226 -9.21 15.86 -11.14
N SER A 227 -10.19 15.44 -10.34
CA SER A 227 -10.22 14.09 -9.73
C SER A 227 -10.92 13.06 -10.61
N SER A 228 -10.93 13.23 -11.93
CA SER A 228 -11.66 12.36 -12.89
C SER A 228 -11.41 10.85 -12.69
N GLY A 229 -10.22 10.47 -12.20
CA GLY A 229 -9.89 9.09 -11.84
C GLY A 229 -10.45 8.60 -10.48
N ALA A 230 -10.98 9.46 -9.62
CA ALA A 230 -11.47 9.07 -8.30
C ALA A 230 -12.68 8.14 -8.40
N TYR A 231 -13.67 8.49 -9.25
CA TYR A 231 -14.85 7.66 -9.47
C TYR A 231 -14.52 6.25 -9.95
N VAL A 232 -13.53 6.11 -10.85
CA VAL A 232 -13.09 4.79 -11.35
C VAL A 232 -12.50 3.96 -10.22
N ARG A 233 -11.65 4.57 -9.38
CA ARG A 233 -11.02 3.87 -8.24
C ARG A 233 -12.05 3.41 -7.21
N VAL A 234 -13.01 4.28 -6.88
CA VAL A 234 -14.10 3.98 -5.96
C VAL A 234 -14.95 2.83 -6.52
N SER A 235 -15.37 2.93 -7.78
CA SER A 235 -16.18 1.89 -8.44
C SER A 235 -15.49 0.54 -8.48
N LEU A 236 -14.18 0.50 -8.73
CA LEU A 236 -13.40 -0.74 -8.73
C LEU A 236 -13.36 -1.39 -7.34
N ASN A 237 -13.11 -0.60 -6.29
CA ASN A 237 -13.09 -1.10 -4.92
C ASN A 237 -14.47 -1.60 -4.47
N PHE A 238 -15.52 -0.85 -4.78
CA PHE A 238 -16.91 -1.23 -4.49
C PHE A 238 -17.30 -2.53 -5.21
N THR A 239 -17.00 -2.62 -6.50
CA THR A 239 -17.26 -3.84 -7.29
C THR A 239 -16.51 -5.05 -6.71
N ALA A 240 -15.23 -4.89 -6.35
CA ALA A 240 -14.44 -5.96 -5.75
C ALA A 240 -15.03 -6.40 -4.39
N SER A 241 -15.51 -5.45 -3.57
CA SER A 241 -16.14 -5.74 -2.28
C SER A 241 -17.45 -6.49 -2.44
N ILE A 242 -18.32 -6.08 -3.37
CA ILE A 242 -19.56 -6.79 -3.69
C ILE A 242 -19.25 -8.22 -4.16
N PHE A 243 -18.30 -8.36 -5.08
CA PHE A 243 -17.90 -9.68 -5.60
C PHE A 243 -17.42 -10.61 -4.49
N TYR A 244 -16.59 -10.08 -3.59
CA TYR A 244 -16.14 -10.84 -2.42
C TYR A 244 -17.34 -11.25 -1.53
N LEU A 245 -18.24 -10.33 -1.19
CA LEU A 245 -19.39 -10.61 -0.32
C LEU A 245 -20.35 -11.66 -0.92
N LEU A 246 -20.55 -11.64 -2.24
CA LEU A 246 -21.37 -12.62 -2.94
C LEU A 246 -20.75 -14.02 -2.91
N PHE A 247 -19.45 -14.13 -3.19
CA PHE A 247 -18.75 -15.41 -3.35
C PHE A 247 -17.94 -15.86 -2.12
N ARG A 248 -17.98 -15.12 -1.01
CA ARG A 248 -17.16 -15.37 0.20
C ARG A 248 -17.31 -16.76 0.81
N LYS A 249 -18.46 -17.42 0.59
CA LYS A 249 -18.73 -18.79 1.10
C LYS A 249 -18.00 -19.83 0.24
N GLU A 250 -17.88 -19.58 -1.05
CA GLU A 250 -17.24 -20.48 -2.02
C GLU A 250 -15.73 -20.41 -1.97
N LEU A 251 -15.18 -19.29 -1.49
CA LEU A 251 -13.73 -19.06 -1.40
C LEU A 251 -13.02 -19.91 -0.34
N ASN A 252 -13.77 -20.62 0.54
CA ASN A 252 -13.23 -21.52 1.59
C ASN A 252 -12.06 -20.93 2.40
N LEU A 253 -12.10 -19.62 2.67
CA LEU A 253 -11.04 -18.93 3.41
C LEU A 253 -11.04 -19.34 4.89
N PRO A 254 -9.86 -19.48 5.52
CA PRO A 254 -9.76 -19.62 6.96
C PRO A 254 -10.50 -18.52 7.70
N ILE A 255 -11.12 -18.86 8.84
CA ILE A 255 -12.03 -17.95 9.55
C ILE A 255 -11.39 -16.60 9.93
N ASN A 256 -10.14 -16.60 10.34
CA ASN A 256 -9.36 -15.41 10.66
C ASN A 256 -9.15 -14.51 9.44
N ILE A 257 -8.80 -15.06 8.28
CA ILE A 257 -8.64 -14.33 7.02
C ILE A 257 -9.99 -13.78 6.56
N ARG A 258 -11.02 -14.63 6.58
CA ARG A 258 -12.38 -14.24 6.20
C ARG A 258 -12.91 -13.09 7.05
N THR A 259 -12.70 -13.12 8.38
CA THR A 259 -13.13 -12.03 9.26
C THR A 259 -12.47 -10.70 8.91
N ILE A 260 -11.18 -10.72 8.54
CA ILE A 260 -10.46 -9.49 8.14
C ILE A 260 -10.98 -8.97 6.78
N PHE A 261 -11.21 -9.85 5.81
CA PHE A 261 -11.78 -9.45 4.52
C PHE A 261 -13.22 -8.94 4.64
N ASP A 262 -14.07 -9.61 5.44
CA ASP A 262 -15.43 -9.12 5.76
C ASP A 262 -15.36 -7.70 6.32
N ALA A 263 -14.40 -7.42 7.18
CA ALA A 263 -14.21 -6.12 7.79
C ALA A 263 -13.76 -5.05 6.79
N ILE A 264 -12.77 -5.37 5.96
CA ILE A 264 -12.27 -4.44 4.93
C ILE A 264 -13.41 -4.09 3.95
N CYS A 265 -14.16 -5.09 3.48
CA CYS A 265 -15.27 -4.85 2.55
C CYS A 265 -16.40 -4.03 3.18
N LEU A 266 -16.77 -4.32 4.44
CA LEU A 266 -17.79 -3.55 5.14
C LEU A 266 -17.34 -2.13 5.48
N SER A 267 -16.06 -1.91 5.74
CA SER A 267 -15.54 -0.55 5.97
C SER A 267 -15.55 0.31 4.70
N ILE A 268 -15.40 -0.30 3.52
CA ILE A 268 -15.51 0.39 2.24
C ILE A 268 -16.96 0.83 1.98
N ASP A 269 -17.95 -0.01 2.34
CA ASP A 269 -19.37 0.31 2.14
C ASP A 269 -19.87 1.46 3.05
N TYR A 270 -19.17 1.79 4.14
CA TYR A 270 -19.54 2.89 5.06
C TYR A 270 -18.75 4.18 4.82
N CYS A 271 -17.76 4.21 3.96
CA CYS A 271 -16.93 5.39 3.67
C CYS A 271 -17.40 6.20 2.45
N TYR A 272 -18.59 5.89 1.87
CA TYR A 272 -19.14 6.60 0.69
C TYR A 272 -20.58 7.02 0.85
#